data_dd6e3ff8275bc2a3e4c5a7f0a7f398d3
#
_entry.id   dd6e3ff8275bc2a3e4c5a7f0a7f398d3
#
_cell.length_a   1.000
_cell.length_b   1.000
_cell.length_c   1.000
_cell.angle_alpha   90.00
_cell.angle_beta   90.00
_cell.angle_gamma   90.00
#
_symmetry.space_group_name_H-M   'P 1'
#
loop_
_entity.id
_entity.type
_entity.pdbx_description
1 polymer ?
#
loop_
_entity_poly.entity_id
_entity_poly.type
_entity_poly.pdbx_seq_one_letter_code
_entity_poly.pdbx_strand_id
1 'polypeptide(L)'
;MTWEEIAERSGITIEELLKSEKTTTTKKQRRVAEFSFGAFRKACELNSPTDIALTFSDYIDIKNRDARRYDQLTSNTTKFIEEIERCSGVPVSLITTHFGFRAVLDRRNWI
;
A
#
# COMPACT_ATOMS: atom_id res chain seq x y z
N MET A 1 5.38 13.52 -8.11
CA MET A 1 6.13 12.57 -7.27
C MET A 1 7.03 11.71 -8.13
N THR A 2 8.20 11.36 -7.62
CA THR A 2 9.20 10.57 -8.35
C THR A 2 9.51 9.27 -7.63
N TRP A 3 10.08 8.30 -8.34
CA TRP A 3 10.53 7.05 -7.74
C TRP A 3 11.66 7.28 -6.76
N GLU A 4 12.49 8.29 -6.99
CA GLU A 4 13.55 8.71 -6.06
C GLU A 4 12.96 9.12 -4.70
N GLU A 5 11.86 9.86 -4.70
CA GLU A 5 11.17 10.24 -3.46
C GLU A 5 10.64 9.02 -2.72
N ILE A 6 10.09 8.03 -3.44
CA ILE A 6 9.61 6.79 -2.83
C ILE A 6 10.79 6.00 -2.26
N ALA A 7 11.90 5.91 -2.98
CA ALA A 7 13.09 5.23 -2.49
C ALA A 7 13.58 5.86 -1.17
N GLU A 8 13.61 7.18 -1.10
CA GLU A 8 14.04 7.88 0.10
C GLU A 8 13.10 7.64 1.28
N ARG A 9 11.78 7.73 1.05
CA ARG A 9 10.78 7.56 2.12
C ARG A 9 10.67 6.13 2.60
N SER A 10 10.71 5.16 1.68
CA SER A 10 10.48 3.74 2.02
C SER A 10 11.72 2.99 2.45
N GLY A 11 12.90 3.42 1.99
CA GLY A 11 14.14 2.69 2.19
C GLY A 11 14.41 1.63 1.12
N ILE A 12 13.49 1.47 0.15
CA ILE A 12 13.72 0.57 -1.00
C ILE A 12 14.72 1.24 -1.93
N THR A 13 15.66 0.48 -2.48
CA THR A 13 16.66 1.06 -3.39
C THR A 13 15.99 1.53 -4.69
N ILE A 14 16.53 2.63 -5.24
CA ILE A 14 15.99 3.16 -6.51
C ILE A 14 16.15 2.15 -7.64
N GLU A 15 17.23 1.36 -7.65
CA GLU A 15 17.46 0.33 -8.66
C GLU A 15 16.35 -0.72 -8.64
N GLU A 16 15.94 -1.16 -7.44
CA GLU A 16 14.88 -2.14 -7.30
C GLU A 16 13.55 -1.56 -7.83
N LEU A 17 13.21 -0.33 -7.45
CA LEU A 17 11.98 0.31 -7.89
C LEU A 17 11.93 0.49 -9.41
N LEU A 18 13.00 1.00 -10.00
CA LEU A 18 13.05 1.22 -11.45
C LEU A 18 12.97 -0.11 -12.22
N LYS A 19 13.52 -1.17 -11.65
CA LYS A 19 13.48 -2.50 -12.29
C LYS A 19 12.09 -3.12 -12.20
N SER A 20 11.43 -3.04 -11.02
CA SER A 20 10.15 -3.70 -10.78
C SER A 20 8.96 -2.93 -11.32
N GLU A 21 9.05 -1.61 -11.41
CA GLU A 21 7.93 -0.75 -11.77
C GLU A 21 7.90 -0.41 -13.26
N LYS A 22 7.99 -1.45 -14.08
CA LYS A 22 7.84 -1.36 -15.54
C LYS A 22 6.59 -2.10 -15.99
N THR A 23 5.94 -1.59 -17.04
CA THR A 23 4.78 -2.27 -17.59
C THR A 23 5.20 -3.61 -18.18
N THR A 24 4.33 -4.62 -18.05
CA THR A 24 4.67 -6.00 -18.44
C THR A 24 4.83 -6.16 -19.97
N THR A 25 4.00 -5.48 -20.75
CA THR A 25 3.98 -5.63 -22.20
C THR A 25 4.93 -4.68 -22.91
N THR A 26 4.86 -3.39 -22.58
CA THR A 26 5.66 -2.36 -23.26
C THR A 26 6.96 -2.05 -22.53
N LYS A 27 7.12 -2.55 -21.31
CA LYS A 27 8.30 -2.37 -20.45
C LYS A 27 8.65 -0.88 -20.25
N LYS A 28 7.64 -0.03 -20.22
CA LYS A 28 7.80 1.38 -19.91
C LYS A 28 7.79 1.60 -18.41
N GLN A 29 8.58 2.57 -17.94
CA GLN A 29 8.57 2.96 -16.53
C GLN A 29 7.17 3.46 -16.15
N ARG A 30 6.61 2.91 -15.07
CA ARG A 30 5.32 3.36 -14.55
C ARG A 30 5.47 4.73 -13.92
N ARG A 31 4.43 5.55 -14.03
CA ARG A 31 4.38 6.83 -13.32
C ARG A 31 3.82 6.61 -11.92
N VAL A 32 4.25 7.44 -10.99
CA VAL A 32 3.82 7.36 -9.60
C VAL A 32 3.38 8.76 -9.14
N ALA A 33 2.43 8.79 -8.24
CA ALA A 33 1.92 10.03 -7.66
C ALA A 33 1.67 9.86 -6.18
N GLU A 34 1.62 10.97 -5.46
CA GLU A 34 1.24 10.98 -4.05
C GLU A 34 -0.18 10.44 -3.88
N PHE A 35 -0.42 9.68 -2.83
CA PHE A 35 -1.78 9.23 -2.51
C PHE A 35 -2.65 10.42 -2.20
N SER A 36 -3.81 10.50 -2.85
CA SER A 36 -4.76 11.59 -2.66
C SER A 36 -5.98 11.13 -1.86
N PHE A 37 -6.12 11.62 -0.64
CA PHE A 37 -7.30 11.32 0.17
C PHE A 37 -8.58 11.88 -0.45
N GLY A 38 -8.49 13.00 -1.17
CA GLY A 38 -9.63 13.53 -1.90
C GLY A 38 -10.13 12.58 -2.98
N ALA A 39 -9.21 12.08 -3.81
CA ALA A 39 -9.53 11.09 -4.84
C ALA A 39 -10.03 9.77 -4.23
N PHE A 40 -9.41 9.34 -3.14
CA PHE A 40 -9.83 8.14 -2.42
C PHE A 40 -11.26 8.27 -1.88
N ARG A 41 -11.57 9.40 -1.26
CA ARG A 41 -12.91 9.66 -0.74
C ARG A 41 -13.96 9.62 -1.86
N LYS A 42 -13.64 10.20 -3.02
CA LYS A 42 -14.51 10.16 -4.19
C LYS A 42 -14.73 8.74 -4.68
N ALA A 43 -13.67 7.95 -4.72
CA ALA A 43 -13.76 6.53 -5.11
C ALA A 43 -14.67 5.74 -4.16
N CYS A 44 -14.59 6.01 -2.85
CA CYS A 44 -15.46 5.37 -1.86
C CYS A 44 -16.92 5.77 -2.06
N GLU A 45 -17.19 7.04 -2.36
CA GLU A 45 -18.55 7.50 -2.66
C GLU A 45 -19.14 6.79 -3.87
N LEU A 46 -18.33 6.57 -4.91
CA LEU A 46 -18.79 5.95 -6.15
C LEU A 46 -18.95 4.44 -6.04
N ASN A 47 -18.14 3.78 -5.24
CA ASN A 47 -18.07 2.31 -5.17
C ASN A 47 -18.78 1.72 -3.95
N SER A 48 -19.03 2.52 -2.90
CA SER A 48 -19.64 2.05 -1.65
C SER A 48 -19.00 0.76 -1.13
N PRO A 49 -17.69 0.75 -0.89
CA PRO A 49 -17.01 -0.48 -0.50
C PRO A 49 -17.45 -0.96 0.89
N THR A 50 -17.40 -2.26 1.11
CA THR A 50 -17.58 -2.86 2.44
C THR A 50 -16.26 -3.09 3.14
N ASP A 51 -15.19 -3.30 2.35
CA ASP A 51 -13.84 -3.54 2.81
C ASP A 51 -12.84 -2.89 1.86
N ILE A 52 -11.63 -2.67 2.35
CA ILE A 52 -10.53 -2.13 1.54
C ILE A 52 -9.35 -3.09 1.60
N ALA A 53 -8.70 -3.29 0.47
CA ALA A 53 -7.43 -3.98 0.38
C ALA A 53 -6.34 -2.95 0.07
N LEU A 54 -5.33 -2.88 0.94
CA LEU A 54 -4.17 -2.01 0.74
C LEU A 54 -3.02 -2.86 0.21
N THR A 55 -2.53 -2.52 -0.97
CA THR A 55 -1.44 -3.26 -1.59
C THR A 55 -0.12 -2.54 -1.46
N PHE A 56 0.98 -3.32 -1.40
CA PHE A 56 2.35 -2.80 -1.42
C PHE A 56 2.66 -1.83 -0.29
N SER A 57 2.37 -2.25 0.95
CA SER A 57 2.68 -1.42 2.12
C SER A 57 4.18 -1.21 2.32
N ASP A 58 5.03 -2.02 1.66
CA ASP A 58 6.48 -1.83 1.67
C ASP A 58 6.90 -0.52 0.98
N TYR A 59 6.06 0.06 0.14
CA TYR A 59 6.33 1.37 -0.46
C TYR A 59 6.16 2.51 0.55
N ILE A 60 5.52 2.25 1.67
CA ILE A 60 5.50 3.19 2.80
C ILE A 60 6.80 3.03 3.60
N ASP A 61 7.18 1.78 3.89
CA ASP A 61 8.41 1.46 4.60
C ASP A 61 8.82 0.03 4.28
N ILE A 62 10.06 -0.16 3.84
CA ILE A 62 10.59 -1.49 3.49
C ILE A 62 10.51 -2.47 4.67
N LYS A 63 10.54 -1.97 5.91
CA LYS A 63 10.42 -2.80 7.11
C LYS A 63 9.12 -3.59 7.15
N ASN A 64 8.09 -3.12 6.46
CA ASN A 64 6.81 -3.84 6.40
C ASN A 64 6.91 -5.20 5.71
N ARG A 65 7.96 -5.43 4.92
CA ARG A 65 8.16 -6.71 4.23
C ARG A 65 8.28 -7.89 5.19
N ASP A 66 8.79 -7.65 6.39
CA ASP A 66 8.97 -8.70 7.39
C ASP A 66 7.75 -8.89 8.30
N ALA A 67 6.73 -8.04 8.16
CA ALA A 67 5.53 -8.13 8.98
C ALA A 67 4.72 -9.37 8.63
N ARG A 68 4.28 -10.08 9.66
CA ARG A 68 3.38 -11.22 9.55
C ARG A 68 2.05 -10.95 10.24
N ARG A 69 1.98 -9.90 11.04
CA ARG A 69 0.79 -9.45 11.75
C ARG A 69 0.71 -7.93 11.65
N TYR A 70 -0.50 -7.41 11.83
CA TYR A 70 -0.76 -5.97 11.78
C TYR A 70 0.12 -5.17 12.76
N ASP A 71 0.33 -5.71 13.97
CA ASP A 71 1.13 -5.03 14.99
C ASP A 71 2.64 -4.96 14.66
N GLN A 72 3.08 -5.68 13.64
CA GLN A 72 4.47 -5.65 13.17
C GLN A 72 4.71 -4.59 12.10
N LEU A 73 3.65 -3.97 11.59
CA LEU A 73 3.79 -2.86 10.63
C LEU A 73 4.39 -1.64 11.33
N THR A 74 5.07 -0.79 10.57
CA THR A 74 5.65 0.43 11.13
C THR A 74 4.55 1.40 11.57
N SER A 75 4.89 2.31 12.50
CA SER A 75 3.90 3.25 13.05
C SER A 75 3.32 4.20 12.01
N ASN A 76 4.11 4.65 11.04
CA ASN A 76 3.60 5.50 9.96
C ASN A 76 2.65 4.72 9.03
N THR A 77 2.88 3.41 8.87
CA THR A 77 1.98 2.54 8.09
C THR A 77 0.64 2.36 8.80
N THR A 78 0.65 2.06 10.10
CA THR A 78 -0.59 1.90 10.85
C THR A 78 -1.38 3.20 10.93
N LYS A 79 -0.71 4.34 11.05
CA LYS A 79 -1.37 5.66 11.01
C LYS A 79 -2.02 5.92 9.65
N PHE A 80 -1.36 5.55 8.57
CA PHE A 80 -1.92 5.67 7.22
C PHE A 80 -3.17 4.79 7.08
N ILE A 81 -3.13 3.56 7.58
CA ILE A 81 -4.27 2.64 7.55
C ILE A 81 -5.44 3.19 8.36
N GLU A 82 -5.16 3.73 9.55
CA GLU A 82 -6.20 4.34 10.38
C GLU A 82 -6.87 5.53 9.66
N GLU A 83 -6.08 6.33 8.95
CA GLU A 83 -6.61 7.44 8.17
C GLU A 83 -7.49 6.95 7.02
N ILE A 84 -7.08 5.88 6.33
CA ILE A 84 -7.89 5.23 5.29
C ILE A 84 -9.22 4.76 5.87
N GLU A 85 -9.20 4.11 7.02
CA GLU A 85 -10.41 3.60 7.67
C GLU A 85 -11.32 4.72 8.12
N ARG A 86 -10.75 5.80 8.63
CA ARG A 86 -11.53 6.97 9.04
C ARG A 86 -12.19 7.66 7.85
N CYS A 87 -11.47 7.83 6.75
CA CYS A 87 -12.00 8.49 5.55
C CYS A 87 -13.07 7.66 4.84
N SER A 88 -12.94 6.34 4.85
CA SER A 88 -13.86 5.45 4.13
C SER A 88 -15.03 4.98 4.99
N GLY A 89 -14.85 4.94 6.30
CA GLY A 89 -15.83 4.37 7.22
C GLY A 89 -15.90 2.84 7.20
N VAL A 90 -14.97 2.18 6.51
CA VAL A 90 -14.94 0.71 6.40
C VAL A 90 -13.52 0.20 6.74
N PRO A 91 -13.38 -1.08 7.13
CA PRO A 91 -12.09 -1.60 7.53
C PRO A 91 -11.15 -1.87 6.35
N VAL A 92 -9.86 -1.72 6.60
CA VAL A 92 -8.80 -2.25 5.73
C VAL A 92 -8.57 -3.68 6.18
N SER A 93 -9.16 -4.64 5.49
CA SER A 93 -9.18 -6.04 5.91
C SER A 93 -8.03 -6.87 5.37
N LEU A 94 -7.46 -6.49 4.24
CA LEU A 94 -6.33 -7.18 3.62
C LEU A 94 -5.21 -6.17 3.33
N ILE A 95 -3.99 -6.55 3.69
CA ILE A 95 -2.81 -5.69 3.49
C ILE A 95 -1.72 -6.55 2.88
N THR A 96 -1.20 -6.15 1.70
CA THR A 96 -0.01 -6.82 1.16
C THR A 96 1.25 -6.09 1.60
N THR A 97 2.27 -6.85 2.00
CA THR A 97 3.52 -6.30 2.52
C THR A 97 4.60 -6.21 1.46
N HIS A 98 4.49 -6.98 0.40
CA HIS A 98 5.40 -6.96 -0.75
C HIS A 98 4.79 -7.80 -1.87
N PHE A 99 5.45 -7.84 -3.02
CA PHE A 99 5.03 -8.70 -4.12
C PHE A 99 5.50 -10.13 -3.82
N GLY A 100 4.56 -10.99 -3.38
CA GLY A 100 4.91 -12.35 -3.03
C GLY A 100 3.69 -13.18 -2.63
N PHE A 101 3.83 -14.49 -2.71
CA PHE A 101 2.74 -15.45 -2.54
C PHE A 101 2.11 -15.42 -1.14
N ARG A 102 2.94 -15.19 -0.10
CA ARG A 102 2.46 -15.22 1.29
C ARG A 102 2.57 -13.84 1.98
N ALA A 103 2.51 -12.80 1.19
CA ALA A 103 2.75 -11.44 1.66
C ALA A 103 1.45 -10.71 2.04
N VAL A 104 0.43 -11.44 2.48
CA VAL A 104 -0.88 -10.86 2.80
C VAL A 104 -1.16 -10.97 4.29
N LEU A 105 -1.49 -9.83 4.91
CA LEU A 105 -2.02 -9.78 6.27
C LEU A 105 -3.54 -9.77 6.18
N ASP A 106 -4.18 -10.80 6.72
CA ASP A 106 -5.63 -10.94 6.70
C ASP A 106 -6.19 -10.56 8.07
N ARG A 107 -6.91 -9.45 8.11
CA ARG A 107 -7.53 -8.92 9.33
C ARG A 107 -9.00 -9.29 9.47
N ARG A 108 -9.52 -10.08 8.54
CA ARG A 108 -10.94 -10.48 8.59
C ARG A 108 -11.17 -11.47 9.73
N ASN A 109 -12.31 -11.33 10.38
CA ASN A 109 -12.72 -12.28 11.40
C ASN A 109 -13.54 -13.40 10.74
N TRP A 110 -13.00 -14.58 10.79
CA TRP A 110 -13.70 -15.79 10.34
C TRP A 110 -14.49 -16.35 11.51
N ILE A 111 -15.79 -16.36 11.37
CA ILE A 111 -16.67 -16.96 12.37
C ILE A 111 -17.24 -18.25 11.81
#